data_27d550cbe3aa8c17f088a9a4cfd19eaa
#
_entry.id   27d550cbe3aa8c17f088a9a4cfd19eaa
#
_cell.length_a   1.000
_cell.length_b   1.000
_cell.length_c   1.000
_cell.angle_alpha   90.00
_cell.angle_beta   90.00
_cell.angle_gamma   90.00
#
_symmetry.space_group_name_H-M   'P 1'
#
loop_
_entity.id
_entity.type
_entity.pdbx_description
1 polymer ?
#
loop_
_entity_poly.entity_id
_entity_poly.type
_entity_poly.pdbx_seq_one_letter_code
_entity_poly.pdbx_strand_id
1 'polypeptide(L)'
;MTTLSIGLDRSGRTSLSAQIYGSIRDAIESGKLASGARLPSWSDLAAQLGVSRGTVRAAYERLIDEQFAIGLGAAGTRVAERPAVPVAAVWSPEAPPLPDLFAGFGNAPLPFQMGVPSQAAFPFKLWSRVQARAARRASAAPVGYPDPRGDPDLRREIAAYLAVARGLRCSPSQVFITAGFSGALGLAIRGLGVEGRHAWIEDPGFPLTRTALGLAGMTVAAVPVDADGLDVDAGIRDTNDAALAVVTPGQQAPLGVTMSLARRIALLAWARQNDAWIVEDDYLSELQLTGRAAPALASLDQDGRVLHIGSFSKTLSPALRLGFLVVPPDIARRFGDVAACLAPAPAACAQHAVTEFIQDGHYLRHLRRMKRLYAAHREALLRCLNEQRSPAIAVQATAGMAVVTALPADVSDVDIAMRARACGLSPVPLSPWYMGAARQQGLLLGVTNLNHSTLADDCRRLLALVREHR
;
A
#
# COMPACT_ATOMS: atom_id res chain seq x y z
N MET A 1 -54.78 -14.25 19.72
CA MET A 1 -53.87 -14.77 18.66
C MET A 1 -53.52 -13.58 17.77
N THR A 2 -52.31 -13.14 17.80
CA THR A 2 -51.85 -12.01 16.96
C THR A 2 -51.78 -12.51 15.52
N THR A 3 -52.64 -12.03 14.66
CA THR A 3 -52.69 -12.41 13.24
C THR A 3 -51.46 -11.79 12.54
N LEU A 4 -50.51 -12.62 12.19
CA LEU A 4 -49.34 -12.21 11.43
C LEU A 4 -49.75 -11.94 9.98
N SER A 5 -49.84 -10.68 9.57
CA SER A 5 -50.19 -10.32 8.19
C SER A 5 -48.89 -10.20 7.39
N ILE A 6 -48.62 -11.17 6.52
CA ILE A 6 -47.42 -11.20 5.62
C ILE A 6 -47.94 -11.00 4.19
N GLY A 7 -47.58 -9.90 3.57
CA GLY A 7 -47.78 -9.70 2.13
C GLY A 7 -46.66 -10.29 1.33
N LEU A 8 -46.94 -11.19 0.37
CA LEU A 8 -45.94 -11.81 -0.50
C LEU A 8 -46.01 -11.24 -1.91
N ASP A 9 -44.88 -10.72 -2.40
CA ASP A 9 -44.73 -10.37 -3.81
C ASP A 9 -44.17 -11.59 -4.58
N ARG A 10 -45.05 -12.17 -5.41
CA ARG A 10 -44.70 -13.36 -6.23
C ARG A 10 -43.98 -13.00 -7.52
N SER A 11 -44.00 -11.71 -7.89
CA SER A 11 -43.35 -11.19 -9.11
C SER A 11 -41.95 -10.63 -8.85
N GLY A 12 -41.60 -10.43 -7.60
CA GLY A 12 -40.31 -9.86 -7.17
C GLY A 12 -39.12 -10.80 -7.33
N ARG A 13 -37.91 -10.23 -7.33
CA ARG A 13 -36.63 -10.99 -7.39
C ARG A 13 -36.30 -11.70 -6.07
N THR A 14 -36.91 -11.33 -4.97
CA THR A 14 -36.63 -11.91 -3.64
C THR A 14 -37.43 -13.19 -3.46
N SER A 15 -36.79 -14.27 -3.02
CA SER A 15 -37.45 -15.55 -2.79
C SER A 15 -38.54 -15.45 -1.75
N LEU A 16 -39.62 -16.22 -1.89
CA LEU A 16 -40.76 -16.21 -0.95
C LEU A 16 -40.32 -16.58 0.49
N SER A 17 -39.31 -17.47 0.65
CA SER A 17 -38.74 -17.78 1.97
C SER A 17 -38.05 -16.58 2.60
N ALA A 18 -37.30 -15.78 1.81
CA ALA A 18 -36.67 -14.58 2.29
C ALA A 18 -37.65 -13.47 2.66
N GLN A 19 -38.78 -13.36 1.93
CA GLN A 19 -39.84 -12.41 2.26
C GLN A 19 -40.56 -12.80 3.56
N ILE A 20 -40.86 -14.08 3.77
CA ILE A 20 -41.44 -14.59 5.01
C ILE A 20 -40.51 -14.36 6.20
N TYR A 21 -39.22 -14.70 6.03
CA TYR A 21 -38.18 -14.45 7.03
C TYR A 21 -38.16 -12.98 7.41
N GLY A 22 -38.03 -12.08 6.44
CA GLY A 22 -37.94 -10.63 6.65
C GLY A 22 -39.16 -10.08 7.39
N SER A 23 -40.37 -10.46 6.98
CA SER A 23 -41.61 -10.02 7.62
C SER A 23 -41.75 -10.47 9.08
N ILE A 24 -41.31 -11.70 9.40
CA ILE A 24 -41.33 -12.20 10.78
C ILE A 24 -40.25 -11.51 11.61
N ARG A 25 -39.04 -11.36 11.07
CA ARG A 25 -37.95 -10.64 11.74
C ARG A 25 -38.36 -9.20 12.07
N ASP A 26 -38.89 -8.48 11.12
CA ASP A 26 -39.34 -7.07 11.29
C ASP A 26 -40.45 -6.97 12.33
N ALA A 27 -41.35 -7.98 12.41
CA ALA A 27 -42.39 -8.05 13.42
C ALA A 27 -41.81 -8.33 14.82
N ILE A 28 -40.77 -9.11 14.94
CA ILE A 28 -40.03 -9.33 16.19
C ILE A 28 -39.26 -8.07 16.61
N GLU A 29 -38.52 -7.48 15.70
CA GLU A 29 -37.73 -6.26 15.95
C GLU A 29 -38.60 -5.04 16.30
N SER A 30 -39.76 -4.92 15.69
CA SER A 30 -40.71 -3.87 16.02
C SER A 30 -41.58 -4.15 17.27
N GLY A 31 -41.39 -5.30 17.93
CA GLY A 31 -42.15 -5.68 19.12
C GLY A 31 -43.58 -6.14 18.85
N LYS A 32 -44.03 -6.22 17.60
CA LYS A 32 -45.35 -6.77 17.23
C LYS A 32 -45.47 -8.24 17.60
N LEU A 33 -44.39 -8.98 17.54
CA LEU A 33 -44.25 -10.32 18.08
C LEU A 33 -43.39 -10.25 19.35
N ALA A 34 -44.00 -10.41 20.49
CA ALA A 34 -43.29 -10.36 21.77
C ALA A 34 -42.36 -11.57 21.97
N SER A 35 -41.33 -11.39 22.78
CA SER A 35 -40.47 -12.48 23.23
C SER A 35 -41.28 -13.62 23.84
N GLY A 36 -40.94 -14.85 23.54
CA GLY A 36 -41.67 -16.06 23.94
C GLY A 36 -42.96 -16.32 23.15
N ALA A 37 -43.43 -15.39 22.30
CA ALA A 37 -44.65 -15.58 21.50
C ALA A 37 -44.53 -16.82 20.61
N ARG A 38 -45.58 -17.60 20.51
CA ARG A 38 -45.62 -18.79 19.66
C ARG A 38 -45.86 -18.41 18.21
N LEU A 39 -45.00 -18.83 17.32
CA LEU A 39 -45.20 -18.69 15.88
C LEU A 39 -46.21 -19.77 15.38
N PRO A 40 -46.94 -19.52 14.30
CA PRO A 40 -47.80 -20.52 13.66
C PRO A 40 -46.99 -21.76 13.27
N SER A 41 -47.67 -22.91 13.17
CA SER A 41 -46.96 -24.09 12.63
C SER A 41 -46.60 -23.88 11.17
N TRP A 42 -45.57 -24.59 10.70
CA TRP A 42 -45.13 -24.51 9.28
C TRP A 42 -46.29 -24.81 8.32
N SER A 43 -47.15 -25.77 8.70
CA SER A 43 -48.30 -26.17 7.90
C SER A 43 -49.37 -25.10 7.87
N ASP A 44 -49.65 -24.48 9.02
CA ASP A 44 -50.70 -23.45 9.14
C ASP A 44 -50.28 -22.17 8.40
N LEU A 45 -49.01 -21.73 8.58
CA LEU A 45 -48.52 -20.56 7.89
C LEU A 45 -48.38 -20.80 6.38
N ALA A 46 -47.98 -22.00 5.95
CA ALA A 46 -47.96 -22.37 4.53
C ALA A 46 -49.31 -22.33 3.88
N ALA A 47 -50.34 -22.86 4.59
CA ALA A 47 -51.75 -22.81 4.14
C ALA A 47 -52.25 -21.38 4.08
N GLN A 48 -51.97 -20.57 5.11
CA GLN A 48 -52.37 -19.15 5.18
C GLN A 48 -51.81 -18.32 4.04
N LEU A 49 -50.52 -18.54 3.70
CA LEU A 49 -49.80 -17.77 2.68
C LEU A 49 -49.90 -18.36 1.27
N GLY A 50 -50.47 -19.54 1.10
CA GLY A 50 -50.55 -20.24 -0.17
C GLY A 50 -49.17 -20.62 -0.75
N VAL A 51 -48.24 -21.05 0.09
CA VAL A 51 -46.87 -21.45 -0.29
C VAL A 51 -46.58 -22.90 0.15
N SER A 52 -45.45 -23.45 -0.34
CA SER A 52 -45.06 -24.79 0.09
C SER A 52 -44.58 -24.79 1.56
N ARG A 53 -44.80 -25.93 2.25
CA ARG A 53 -44.25 -26.15 3.61
C ARG A 53 -42.76 -25.96 3.68
N GLY A 54 -42.01 -26.37 2.61
CA GLY A 54 -40.55 -26.19 2.50
C GLY A 54 -40.12 -24.73 2.48
N THR A 55 -40.93 -23.85 1.85
CA THR A 55 -40.68 -22.41 1.82
C THR A 55 -40.73 -21.78 3.22
N VAL A 56 -41.78 -22.14 4.00
CA VAL A 56 -41.94 -21.65 5.38
C VAL A 56 -40.88 -22.26 6.30
N ARG A 57 -40.60 -23.55 6.11
CA ARG A 57 -39.55 -24.22 6.88
C ARG A 57 -38.18 -23.56 6.71
N ALA A 58 -37.78 -23.25 5.48
CA ALA A 58 -36.51 -22.56 5.20
C ALA A 58 -36.42 -21.16 5.87
N ALA A 59 -37.57 -20.43 5.92
CA ALA A 59 -37.65 -19.16 6.62
C ALA A 59 -37.47 -19.33 8.14
N TYR A 60 -38.08 -20.36 8.72
CA TYR A 60 -38.02 -20.63 10.14
C TYR A 60 -36.65 -21.17 10.57
N GLU A 61 -36.03 -22.04 9.78
CA GLU A 61 -34.65 -22.51 10.01
C GLU A 61 -33.71 -21.32 10.06
N ARG A 62 -33.83 -20.37 9.15
CA ARG A 62 -33.04 -19.15 9.16
C ARG A 62 -33.30 -18.27 10.38
N LEU A 63 -34.57 -18.13 10.83
CA LEU A 63 -34.87 -17.41 12.07
C LEU A 63 -34.26 -18.06 13.30
N ILE A 64 -34.19 -19.40 13.32
CA ILE A 64 -33.56 -20.18 14.40
C ILE A 64 -32.03 -20.01 14.36
N ASP A 65 -31.42 -20.14 13.18
CA ASP A 65 -29.97 -19.98 12.98
C ASP A 65 -29.49 -18.58 13.40
N GLU A 66 -30.30 -17.56 13.09
CA GLU A 66 -30.02 -16.17 13.46
C GLU A 66 -30.54 -15.81 14.88
N GLN A 67 -31.01 -16.81 15.67
CA GLN A 67 -31.46 -16.64 17.06
C GLN A 67 -32.64 -15.69 17.24
N PHE A 68 -33.49 -15.49 16.22
CA PHE A 68 -34.77 -14.79 16.35
C PHE A 68 -35.87 -15.69 16.88
N ALA A 69 -35.73 -17.00 16.69
CA ALA A 69 -36.68 -17.98 17.14
C ALA A 69 -35.99 -19.21 17.76
N ILE A 70 -36.72 -19.95 18.56
CA ILE A 70 -36.26 -21.22 19.17
C ILE A 70 -37.26 -22.32 18.76
N GLY A 71 -36.72 -23.39 18.18
CA GLY A 71 -37.50 -24.60 17.88
C GLY A 71 -37.59 -25.51 19.11
N LEU A 72 -38.82 -25.79 19.58
CA LEU A 72 -39.09 -26.62 20.76
C LEU A 72 -39.64 -27.98 20.38
N GLY A 73 -39.33 -28.51 19.23
CA GLY A 73 -39.78 -29.81 18.74
C GLY A 73 -41.33 -29.85 18.65
N ALA A 74 -41.96 -30.79 19.33
CA ALA A 74 -43.42 -30.93 19.36
C ALA A 74 -44.17 -29.71 19.95
N ALA A 75 -43.52 -28.89 20.76
CA ALA A 75 -44.10 -27.65 21.32
C ALA A 75 -44.14 -26.48 20.34
N GLY A 76 -43.57 -26.64 19.13
CA GLY A 76 -43.56 -25.68 18.04
C GLY A 76 -42.39 -24.71 18.10
N THR A 77 -42.49 -23.59 17.39
CA THR A 77 -41.47 -22.54 17.31
C THR A 77 -41.93 -21.31 18.07
N ARG A 78 -41.05 -20.71 18.86
CA ARG A 78 -41.33 -19.49 19.62
C ARG A 78 -40.30 -18.42 19.30
N VAL A 79 -40.69 -17.14 19.47
CA VAL A 79 -39.76 -16.01 19.42
C VAL A 79 -38.74 -16.17 20.55
N ALA A 80 -37.47 -16.02 20.25
CA ALA A 80 -36.41 -16.13 21.25
C ALA A 80 -36.47 -15.03 22.30
N GLU A 81 -36.09 -15.33 23.54
CA GLU A 81 -35.86 -14.34 24.56
C GLU A 81 -34.55 -13.63 24.25
N ARG A 82 -34.62 -12.47 23.64
CA ARG A 82 -33.47 -11.61 23.46
C ARG A 82 -33.36 -10.66 24.66
N PRO A 83 -32.16 -10.44 25.21
CA PRO A 83 -31.93 -9.30 26.07
C PRO A 83 -32.41 -8.05 25.33
N ALA A 84 -33.15 -7.17 25.99
CA ALA A 84 -33.47 -5.87 25.41
C ALA A 84 -32.17 -5.20 24.97
N VAL A 85 -31.89 -5.23 23.68
CA VAL A 85 -30.78 -4.43 23.13
C VAL A 85 -31.23 -2.99 23.35
N PRO A 86 -30.51 -2.18 24.13
CA PRO A 86 -30.81 -0.76 24.21
C PRO A 86 -30.87 -0.26 22.78
N VAL A 87 -31.94 0.49 22.45
CA VAL A 87 -32.05 1.14 21.13
C VAL A 87 -30.71 1.79 20.88
N ALA A 88 -29.97 1.22 19.93
CA ALA A 88 -28.59 1.54 19.71
C ALA A 88 -28.46 3.04 19.66
N ALA A 89 -27.55 3.59 20.44
CA ALA A 89 -27.06 4.92 20.21
C ALA A 89 -26.91 5.06 18.68
N VAL A 90 -27.56 6.08 18.12
CA VAL A 90 -27.56 6.34 16.69
C VAL A 90 -26.13 6.27 16.25
N TRP A 91 -25.75 5.15 15.63
CA TRP A 91 -24.46 5.03 14.99
C TRP A 91 -24.43 6.13 13.95
N SER A 92 -23.62 7.14 14.18
CA SER A 92 -23.33 8.08 13.11
C SER A 92 -22.69 7.25 11.99
N PRO A 93 -23.34 7.10 10.83
CA PRO A 93 -22.91 6.11 9.84
C PRO A 93 -21.64 6.52 9.10
N GLU A 94 -21.14 7.72 9.34
CA GLU A 94 -19.95 8.23 8.67
C GLU A 94 -18.76 8.25 9.62
N ALA A 95 -17.86 7.29 9.43
CA ALA A 95 -16.50 7.44 9.94
C ALA A 95 -15.90 8.73 9.36
N PRO A 96 -15.08 9.47 10.14
CA PRO A 96 -14.40 10.64 9.61
C PRO A 96 -13.61 10.24 8.36
N PRO A 97 -13.54 11.12 7.35
CA PRO A 97 -12.80 10.82 6.12
C PRO A 97 -11.35 10.47 6.45
N LEU A 98 -10.79 9.52 5.71
CA LEU A 98 -9.37 9.21 5.81
C LEU A 98 -8.55 10.49 5.57
N PRO A 99 -7.39 10.63 6.24
CA PRO A 99 -6.49 11.75 5.99
C PRO A 99 -6.22 11.94 4.49
N ASP A 100 -5.98 13.19 4.06
CA ASP A 100 -5.70 13.56 2.65
C ASP A 100 -4.58 12.73 2.01
N LEU A 101 -3.69 12.20 2.84
CA LEU A 101 -2.67 11.24 2.46
C LEU A 101 -3.19 10.05 1.65
N PHE A 102 -4.43 9.64 1.88
CA PHE A 102 -5.09 8.51 1.22
C PHE A 102 -6.10 8.97 0.16
N ALA A 103 -6.22 10.29 -0.08
CA ALA A 103 -7.12 10.82 -1.09
C ALA A 103 -6.70 10.36 -2.50
N GLY A 104 -7.65 9.86 -3.26
CA GLY A 104 -7.43 9.39 -4.64
C GLY A 104 -6.82 8.00 -4.79
N PHE A 105 -6.62 7.25 -3.71
CA PHE A 105 -6.32 5.83 -3.79
C PHE A 105 -7.53 5.07 -4.39
N GLY A 106 -7.23 4.16 -5.34
CA GLY A 106 -8.27 3.40 -6.05
C GLY A 106 -8.75 4.01 -7.37
N ASN A 107 -8.41 5.25 -7.67
CA ASN A 107 -8.69 5.85 -8.96
C ASN A 107 -7.69 5.41 -10.04
N ALA A 108 -8.10 5.45 -11.30
CA ALA A 108 -7.19 5.24 -12.42
C ALA A 108 -6.06 6.29 -12.40
N PRO A 109 -4.81 5.91 -12.70
CA PRO A 109 -3.70 6.86 -12.70
C PRO A 109 -3.91 7.96 -13.73
N LEU A 110 -3.67 9.20 -13.31
CA LEU A 110 -3.70 10.38 -14.15
C LEU A 110 -2.31 10.70 -14.74
N PRO A 111 -2.23 11.49 -15.83
CA PRO A 111 -0.96 12.02 -16.33
C PRO A 111 -0.19 12.75 -15.21
N PHE A 112 1.14 12.58 -15.22
CA PHE A 112 2.11 13.09 -14.23
C PHE A 112 2.03 12.48 -12.83
N GLN A 113 1.13 11.53 -12.57
CA GLN A 113 1.04 10.87 -11.27
C GLN A 113 2.31 10.06 -10.97
N MET A 114 2.88 10.26 -9.79
CA MET A 114 4.03 9.50 -9.31
C MET A 114 3.63 8.18 -8.64
N GLY A 115 4.59 7.26 -8.61
CA GLY A 115 4.54 6.11 -7.73
C GLY A 115 3.63 4.96 -8.18
N VAL A 116 2.95 5.07 -9.31
CA VAL A 116 2.08 4.03 -9.87
C VAL A 116 2.67 3.52 -11.20
N PRO A 117 2.91 2.21 -11.37
CA PRO A 117 3.38 1.64 -12.63
C PRO A 117 2.38 1.88 -13.78
N SER A 118 2.88 1.76 -15.01
CA SER A 118 2.02 1.88 -16.20
C SER A 118 0.98 0.77 -16.25
N GLN A 119 -0.29 1.16 -16.16
CA GLN A 119 -1.41 0.22 -16.32
C GLN A 119 -1.50 -0.32 -17.75
N ALA A 120 -1.34 0.54 -18.75
CA ALA A 120 -1.43 0.15 -20.16
C ALA A 120 -0.38 -0.89 -20.58
N ALA A 121 0.80 -0.85 -19.93
CA ALA A 121 1.89 -1.77 -20.21
C ALA A 121 1.91 -3.02 -19.33
N PHE A 122 1.02 -3.12 -18.34
CA PHE A 122 0.96 -4.28 -17.46
C PHE A 122 0.47 -5.52 -18.20
N PRO A 123 1.09 -6.70 -18.03
CA PRO A 123 0.75 -7.91 -18.78
C PRO A 123 -0.48 -8.62 -18.20
N PHE A 124 -1.66 -8.00 -18.20
CA PHE A 124 -2.88 -8.48 -17.52
C PHE A 124 -3.25 -9.94 -17.84
N LYS A 125 -3.23 -10.34 -19.12
CA LYS A 125 -3.59 -11.71 -19.52
C LYS A 125 -2.64 -12.76 -18.94
N LEU A 126 -1.35 -12.44 -18.87
CA LEU A 126 -0.35 -13.32 -18.28
C LEU A 126 -0.51 -13.34 -16.77
N TRP A 127 -0.62 -12.16 -16.14
CA TRP A 127 -0.77 -12.02 -14.70
C TRP A 127 -2.02 -12.73 -14.16
N SER A 128 -3.16 -12.59 -14.85
CA SER A 128 -4.40 -13.29 -14.49
C SER A 128 -4.24 -14.81 -14.50
N ARG A 129 -3.51 -15.37 -15.47
CA ARG A 129 -3.22 -16.82 -15.50
C ARG A 129 -2.33 -17.25 -14.33
N VAL A 130 -1.29 -16.47 -14.04
CA VAL A 130 -0.39 -16.73 -12.90
C VAL A 130 -1.17 -16.68 -11.59
N GLN A 131 -1.99 -15.66 -11.38
CA GLN A 131 -2.84 -15.55 -10.18
C GLN A 131 -3.82 -16.73 -10.05
N ALA A 132 -4.43 -17.19 -11.14
CA ALA A 132 -5.33 -18.33 -11.10
C ALA A 132 -4.62 -19.63 -10.70
N ARG A 133 -3.36 -19.83 -11.12
CA ARG A 133 -2.53 -20.97 -10.66
C ARG A 133 -2.15 -20.82 -9.20
N ALA A 134 -1.71 -19.64 -8.79
CA ALA A 134 -1.37 -19.34 -7.40
C ALA A 134 -2.56 -19.55 -6.44
N ALA A 135 -3.77 -19.13 -6.85
CA ALA A 135 -4.98 -19.36 -6.07
C ALA A 135 -5.29 -20.85 -5.90
N ARG A 136 -5.19 -21.63 -6.98
CA ARG A 136 -5.35 -23.10 -6.89
C ARG A 136 -4.32 -23.76 -5.99
N ARG A 137 -3.04 -23.33 -6.09
CA ARG A 137 -1.97 -23.84 -5.20
C ARG A 137 -2.26 -23.50 -3.75
N ALA A 138 -2.66 -22.27 -3.45
CA ALA A 138 -3.00 -21.85 -2.09
C ALA A 138 -4.20 -22.60 -1.51
N SER A 139 -5.22 -22.90 -2.34
CA SER A 139 -6.40 -23.65 -1.91
C SER A 139 -6.13 -25.14 -1.70
N ALA A 140 -5.12 -25.70 -2.35
CA ALA A 140 -4.70 -27.10 -2.19
C ALA A 140 -3.68 -27.30 -1.06
N ALA A 141 -3.18 -26.21 -0.45
CA ALA A 141 -2.24 -26.29 0.65
C ALA A 141 -2.94 -26.79 1.94
N PRO A 142 -2.19 -27.42 2.87
CA PRO A 142 -2.72 -27.79 4.18
C PRO A 142 -3.33 -26.59 4.91
N VAL A 143 -4.44 -26.82 5.63
CA VAL A 143 -5.07 -25.81 6.47
C VAL A 143 -4.24 -25.64 7.75
N GLY A 144 -3.28 -24.73 7.72
CA GLY A 144 -2.40 -24.42 8.84
C GLY A 144 -1.87 -23.00 8.75
N TYR A 145 -1.27 -22.54 9.84
CA TYR A 145 -0.61 -21.23 9.84
C TYR A 145 0.64 -21.29 8.95
N PRO A 146 0.80 -20.33 7.99
CA PRO A 146 2.01 -20.27 7.18
C PRO A 146 3.20 -19.76 7.99
N ASP A 147 4.43 -19.91 7.45
CA ASP A 147 5.63 -19.30 8.02
C ASP A 147 5.43 -17.76 8.12
N PRO A 148 5.52 -17.18 9.31
CA PRO A 148 5.28 -15.74 9.50
C PRO A 148 6.28 -14.85 8.74
N ARG A 149 7.43 -15.39 8.33
CA ARG A 149 8.40 -14.70 7.48
C ARG A 149 7.98 -14.66 6.00
N GLY A 150 6.99 -15.45 5.61
CA GLY A 150 6.50 -15.57 4.24
C GLY A 150 6.92 -16.85 3.53
N ASP A 151 6.39 -17.01 2.31
CA ASP A 151 6.61 -18.20 1.48
C ASP A 151 8.10 -18.49 1.27
N PRO A 152 8.58 -19.73 1.59
CA PRO A 152 9.99 -20.08 1.47
C PRO A 152 10.52 -20.00 0.04
N ASP A 153 9.68 -20.27 -0.96
CA ASP A 153 10.08 -20.20 -2.36
C ASP A 153 10.31 -18.73 -2.77
N LEU A 154 9.40 -17.83 -2.39
CA LEU A 154 9.56 -16.40 -2.66
C LEU A 154 10.82 -15.84 -1.99
N ARG A 155 11.08 -16.23 -0.75
CA ARG A 155 12.30 -15.80 -0.03
C ARG A 155 13.57 -16.25 -0.73
N ARG A 156 13.59 -17.48 -1.27
CA ARG A 156 14.72 -17.98 -2.08
C ARG A 156 14.91 -17.20 -3.36
N GLU A 157 13.82 -16.93 -4.10
CA GLU A 157 13.88 -16.15 -5.33
C GLU A 157 14.38 -14.73 -5.10
N ILE A 158 13.91 -14.07 -4.02
CA ILE A 158 14.37 -12.74 -3.64
C ILE A 158 15.86 -12.75 -3.29
N ALA A 159 16.33 -13.69 -2.47
CA ALA A 159 17.73 -13.80 -2.11
C ALA A 159 18.63 -14.02 -3.34
N ALA A 160 18.22 -14.90 -4.25
CA ALA A 160 18.93 -15.14 -5.51
C ALA A 160 18.95 -13.89 -6.41
N TYR A 161 17.83 -13.21 -6.53
CA TYR A 161 17.71 -11.97 -7.29
C TYR A 161 18.62 -10.87 -6.74
N LEU A 162 18.62 -10.63 -5.44
CA LEU A 162 19.41 -9.60 -4.78
C LEU A 162 20.93 -9.84 -4.94
N ALA A 163 21.36 -11.08 -4.88
CA ALA A 163 22.77 -11.43 -5.10
C ALA A 163 23.27 -11.00 -6.48
N VAL A 164 22.44 -11.18 -7.52
CA VAL A 164 22.79 -10.84 -8.91
C VAL A 164 22.54 -9.37 -9.24
N ALA A 165 21.38 -8.84 -8.83
CA ALA A 165 20.93 -7.52 -9.24
C ALA A 165 21.50 -6.39 -8.36
N ARG A 166 21.77 -6.67 -7.07
CA ARG A 166 22.14 -5.66 -6.07
C ARG A 166 23.47 -5.94 -5.36
N GLY A 167 24.13 -7.07 -5.68
CA GLY A 167 25.35 -7.49 -5.00
C GLY A 167 25.13 -7.90 -3.53
N LEU A 168 23.89 -7.95 -3.05
CA LEU A 168 23.54 -8.30 -1.68
C LEU A 168 23.38 -9.81 -1.54
N ARG A 169 24.33 -10.45 -0.88
CA ARG A 169 24.28 -11.88 -0.59
C ARG A 169 23.63 -12.10 0.78
N CYS A 170 22.47 -12.74 0.80
CA CYS A 170 21.76 -13.08 2.02
C CYS A 170 21.17 -14.50 1.95
N SER A 171 20.99 -15.11 3.12
CA SER A 171 20.22 -16.36 3.24
C SER A 171 18.73 -16.09 3.11
N PRO A 172 17.93 -17.01 2.56
CA PRO A 172 16.47 -16.91 2.61
C PRO A 172 15.90 -16.77 4.03
N SER A 173 16.64 -17.19 5.06
CA SER A 173 16.24 -17.02 6.46
C SER A 173 16.30 -15.55 6.96
N GLN A 174 17.05 -14.71 6.27
CA GLN A 174 17.15 -13.26 6.55
C GLN A 174 16.08 -12.45 5.84
N VAL A 175 15.32 -13.05 4.91
CA VAL A 175 14.30 -12.39 4.10
C VAL A 175 12.94 -12.54 4.76
N PHE A 176 12.24 -11.43 4.98
CA PHE A 176 10.89 -11.34 5.52
C PHE A 176 9.99 -10.72 4.47
N ILE A 177 8.92 -11.43 4.09
CA ILE A 177 7.91 -10.90 3.18
C ILE A 177 6.97 -10.00 3.95
N THR A 178 6.71 -8.81 3.44
CA THR A 178 5.98 -7.76 4.15
C THR A 178 4.84 -7.17 3.30
N ALA A 179 3.92 -6.45 3.95
CA ALA A 179 2.83 -5.72 3.29
C ALA A 179 3.34 -4.41 2.64
N GLY A 180 4.33 -4.53 1.75
CA GLY A 180 5.01 -3.42 1.09
C GLY A 180 5.96 -2.67 2.04
N PHE A 181 6.40 -1.48 1.60
CA PHE A 181 7.33 -0.63 2.36
C PHE A 181 6.85 -0.33 3.79
N SER A 182 5.58 0.06 3.96
CA SER A 182 5.05 0.41 5.28
C SER A 182 5.11 -0.76 6.26
N GLY A 183 4.79 -1.97 5.79
CA GLY A 183 4.92 -3.19 6.59
C GLY A 183 6.38 -3.51 6.93
N ALA A 184 7.29 -3.31 5.99
CA ALA A 184 8.73 -3.51 6.20
C ALA A 184 9.31 -2.52 7.22
N LEU A 185 8.96 -1.23 7.10
CA LEU A 185 9.40 -0.19 8.03
C LEU A 185 8.84 -0.43 9.44
N GLY A 186 7.55 -0.78 9.56
CA GLY A 186 6.95 -1.11 10.85
C GLY A 186 7.61 -2.33 11.51
N LEU A 187 7.91 -3.38 10.73
CA LEU A 187 8.65 -4.55 11.21
C LEU A 187 10.08 -4.17 11.62
N ALA A 188 10.75 -3.30 10.86
CA ALA A 188 12.09 -2.82 11.18
C ALA A 188 12.12 -2.07 12.53
N ILE A 189 11.25 -1.09 12.73
CA ILE A 189 11.17 -0.31 13.96
C ILE A 189 10.93 -1.22 15.17
N ARG A 190 9.93 -2.11 15.09
CA ARG A 190 9.61 -3.06 16.17
C ARG A 190 10.72 -4.08 16.42
N GLY A 191 11.28 -4.62 15.32
CA GLY A 191 12.38 -5.60 15.40
C GLY A 191 13.65 -5.00 16.00
N LEU A 192 13.95 -3.75 15.74
CA LEU A 192 15.09 -3.04 16.32
C LEU A 192 14.83 -2.54 17.74
N GLY A 193 13.57 -2.26 18.10
CA GLY A 193 13.20 -1.68 19.41
C GLY A 193 13.70 -0.26 19.55
N VAL A 194 13.52 0.56 18.52
CA VAL A 194 14.02 1.95 18.45
C VAL A 194 12.93 3.00 18.68
N GLU A 195 11.72 2.55 19.08
CA GLU A 195 10.63 3.46 19.42
C GLU A 195 11.08 4.46 20.51
N GLY A 196 10.65 5.70 20.37
CA GLY A 196 11.00 6.78 21.28
C GLY A 196 12.41 7.37 21.09
N ARG A 197 13.23 6.82 20.18
CA ARG A 197 14.56 7.30 19.86
C ARG A 197 14.54 8.31 18.71
N HIS A 198 15.68 8.97 18.46
CA HIS A 198 15.85 9.84 17.30
C HIS A 198 16.08 9.01 16.01
N ALA A 199 15.52 9.51 14.90
CA ALA A 199 15.74 8.94 13.57
C ALA A 199 16.12 10.03 12.56
N TRP A 200 17.15 9.78 11.77
CA TRP A 200 17.49 10.59 10.61
C TRP A 200 16.62 10.22 9.42
N ILE A 201 16.15 11.24 8.71
CA ILE A 201 15.59 11.09 7.37
C ILE A 201 16.20 12.11 6.43
N GLU A 202 16.21 11.78 5.15
CA GLU A 202 16.60 12.70 4.08
C GLU A 202 15.69 13.92 4.03
N ASP A 203 16.26 15.12 3.78
CA ASP A 203 15.50 16.37 3.58
C ASP A 203 15.97 17.08 2.30
N PRO A 204 15.18 17.06 1.18
CA PRO A 204 13.82 16.51 1.12
C PRO A 204 13.79 14.98 1.19
N GLY A 205 12.73 14.43 1.75
CA GLY A 205 12.53 12.98 1.91
C GLY A 205 11.07 12.56 1.78
N PHE A 206 10.82 11.25 1.68
CA PHE A 206 9.48 10.73 1.44
C PHE A 206 8.54 11.03 2.64
N PRO A 207 7.45 11.80 2.44
CA PRO A 207 6.61 12.25 3.55
C PRO A 207 6.01 11.13 4.40
N LEU A 208 5.69 9.97 3.78
CA LEU A 208 5.15 8.82 4.50
C LEU A 208 6.15 8.19 5.47
N THR A 209 7.44 8.21 5.15
CA THR A 209 8.50 7.74 6.05
C THR A 209 8.51 8.58 7.32
N ARG A 210 8.50 9.91 7.17
CA ARG A 210 8.41 10.86 8.29
C ARG A 210 7.18 10.60 9.16
N THR A 211 6.01 10.50 8.53
CA THR A 211 4.76 10.25 9.24
C THR A 211 4.80 8.90 9.98
N ALA A 212 5.31 7.84 9.33
CA ALA A 212 5.39 6.51 9.95
C ALA A 212 6.33 6.48 11.17
N LEU A 213 7.48 7.14 11.09
CA LEU A 213 8.40 7.26 12.24
C LEU A 213 7.77 8.04 13.40
N GLY A 214 7.09 9.15 13.09
CA GLY A 214 6.36 9.93 14.11
C GLY A 214 5.23 9.13 14.77
N LEU A 215 4.44 8.38 14.00
CA LEU A 215 3.40 7.48 14.51
C LEU A 215 3.97 6.34 15.36
N ALA A 216 5.20 5.93 15.12
CA ALA A 216 5.94 4.98 15.94
C ALA A 216 6.57 5.62 17.19
N GLY A 217 6.28 6.90 17.47
CA GLY A 217 6.79 7.63 18.64
C GLY A 217 8.24 8.09 18.50
N MET A 218 8.85 8.00 17.30
CA MET A 218 10.23 8.45 17.10
C MET A 218 10.31 9.96 16.88
N THR A 219 11.39 10.59 17.36
CA THR A 219 11.72 11.98 17.04
C THR A 219 12.49 12.01 15.73
N VAL A 220 11.94 12.68 14.71
CA VAL A 220 12.51 12.72 13.37
C VAL A 220 13.40 13.93 13.21
N ALA A 221 14.65 13.69 12.83
CA ALA A 221 15.64 14.71 12.49
C ALA A 221 15.84 14.75 10.96
N ALA A 222 15.64 15.93 10.37
CA ALA A 222 15.84 16.19 8.96
C ALA A 222 17.34 16.36 8.66
N VAL A 223 17.89 15.51 7.79
CA VAL A 223 19.29 15.61 7.36
C VAL A 223 19.34 16.06 5.90
N PRO A 224 20.02 17.15 5.56
CA PRO A 224 20.07 17.68 4.20
C PRO A 224 20.60 16.65 3.19
N VAL A 225 20.10 16.76 1.96
CA VAL A 225 20.59 16.02 0.80
C VAL A 225 21.27 16.97 -0.16
N ASP A 226 22.51 16.63 -0.55
CA ASP A 226 23.26 17.33 -1.58
C ASP A 226 23.53 16.45 -2.81
N ALA A 227 24.46 16.84 -3.68
CA ALA A 227 24.82 16.08 -4.87
C ALA A 227 25.41 14.69 -4.59
N ASP A 228 25.93 14.46 -3.38
CA ASP A 228 26.50 13.19 -2.91
C ASP A 228 25.49 12.34 -2.10
N GLY A 229 24.26 12.81 -1.92
CA GLY A 229 23.24 12.16 -1.10
C GLY A 229 23.09 12.78 0.29
N LEU A 230 22.58 12.02 1.28
CA LEU A 230 22.40 12.48 2.66
C LEU A 230 23.71 13.00 3.26
N ASP A 231 23.72 14.21 3.83
CA ASP A 231 24.88 14.83 4.48
C ASP A 231 25.10 14.27 5.89
N VAL A 232 25.94 13.23 5.97
CA VAL A 232 26.22 12.54 7.23
C VAL A 232 26.84 13.48 8.27
N ASP A 233 27.70 14.42 7.85
CA ASP A 233 28.35 15.37 8.77
C ASP A 233 27.32 16.36 9.36
N ALA A 234 26.35 16.78 8.57
CA ALA A 234 25.24 17.58 9.06
C ALA A 234 24.41 16.79 10.09
N GLY A 235 24.07 15.54 9.80
CA GLY A 235 23.37 14.67 10.73
C GLY A 235 24.08 14.52 12.07
N ILE A 236 25.38 14.29 12.05
CA ILE A 236 26.23 14.18 13.24
C ILE A 236 26.24 15.50 14.04
N ARG A 237 26.36 16.64 13.37
CA ARG A 237 26.36 17.94 14.04
C ARG A 237 25.05 18.25 14.74
N ASP A 238 23.93 17.93 14.08
CA ASP A 238 22.61 18.40 14.50
C ASP A 238 21.89 17.40 15.43
N THR A 239 22.13 16.09 15.28
CA THR A 239 21.47 15.01 16.05
C THR A 239 22.35 13.77 16.13
N ASN A 240 23.39 13.83 16.97
CA ASN A 240 24.39 12.75 17.07
C ASN A 240 23.88 11.46 17.74
N ASP A 241 22.77 11.52 18.47
CA ASP A 241 22.19 10.40 19.24
C ASP A 241 21.09 9.62 18.47
N ALA A 242 21.01 9.79 17.17
CA ALA A 242 20.06 9.05 16.35
C ALA A 242 20.34 7.54 16.39
N ALA A 243 19.30 6.75 16.63
CA ALA A 243 19.37 5.29 16.68
C ALA A 243 19.08 4.64 15.31
N LEU A 244 18.52 5.41 14.40
CA LEU A 244 18.09 4.93 13.07
C LEU A 244 18.35 6.01 12.02
N ALA A 245 18.80 5.62 10.83
CA ALA A 245 18.75 6.44 9.63
C ALA A 245 17.91 5.71 8.55
N VAL A 246 16.93 6.41 7.94
CA VAL A 246 16.17 5.87 6.81
C VAL A 246 16.60 6.62 5.55
N VAL A 247 17.18 5.90 4.59
CA VAL A 247 17.82 6.49 3.41
C VAL A 247 17.43 5.78 2.11
N THR A 248 17.51 6.49 1.00
CA THR A 248 17.27 5.99 -0.35
C THR A 248 18.53 6.06 -1.23
N PRO A 249 19.60 5.31 -0.89
CA PRO A 249 20.96 5.53 -1.41
C PRO A 249 21.14 5.14 -2.89
N GLY A 250 20.27 4.29 -3.41
CA GLY A 250 20.27 3.89 -4.82
C GLY A 250 19.75 4.97 -5.74
N GLN A 251 18.73 5.65 -5.28
CA GLN A 251 18.07 6.76 -5.97
C GLN A 251 17.26 7.57 -4.97
N GLN A 252 17.80 8.69 -4.55
CA GLN A 252 17.18 9.54 -3.53
C GLN A 252 15.79 10.05 -3.95
N ALA A 253 14.85 9.96 -3.05
CA ALA A 253 13.49 10.43 -3.29
C ALA A 253 13.27 11.79 -2.60
N PRO A 254 12.94 12.88 -3.33
CA PRO A 254 12.49 12.89 -4.72
C PRO A 254 13.56 13.30 -5.76
N LEU A 255 14.77 13.70 -5.35
CA LEU A 255 15.73 14.39 -6.23
C LEU A 255 16.45 13.46 -7.22
N GLY A 256 16.44 12.12 -6.97
CA GLY A 256 17.04 11.13 -7.86
C GLY A 256 18.55 11.02 -7.75
N VAL A 257 19.16 11.69 -6.79
CA VAL A 257 20.62 11.60 -6.53
C VAL A 257 20.98 10.19 -6.10
N THR A 258 22.07 9.65 -6.63
CA THR A 258 22.68 8.41 -6.13
C THR A 258 23.71 8.74 -5.07
N MET A 259 23.59 8.17 -3.88
CA MET A 259 24.54 8.40 -2.79
C MET A 259 25.94 7.94 -3.21
N SER A 260 26.91 8.83 -3.10
CA SER A 260 28.32 8.56 -3.46
C SER A 260 28.93 7.47 -2.56
N LEU A 261 29.96 6.79 -3.05
CA LEU A 261 30.65 5.75 -2.27
C LEU A 261 31.22 6.32 -0.96
N ALA A 262 31.77 7.54 -0.99
CA ALA A 262 32.29 8.21 0.19
C ALA A 262 31.22 8.41 1.26
N ARG A 263 30.01 8.89 0.86
CA ARG A 263 28.87 9.06 1.77
C ARG A 263 28.36 7.73 2.33
N ARG A 264 28.33 6.67 1.50
CA ARG A 264 27.95 5.32 1.95
C ARG A 264 28.90 4.81 3.03
N ILE A 265 30.22 4.97 2.84
CA ILE A 265 31.22 4.59 3.82
C ILE A 265 31.09 5.42 5.09
N ALA A 266 30.89 6.74 4.98
CA ALA A 266 30.69 7.62 6.14
C ALA A 266 29.44 7.23 6.95
N LEU A 267 28.32 6.93 6.27
CA LEU A 267 27.07 6.52 6.92
C LEU A 267 27.21 5.16 7.63
N LEU A 268 27.89 4.19 7.03
CA LEU A 268 28.20 2.90 7.65
C LEU A 268 29.10 3.07 8.88
N ALA A 269 30.13 3.92 8.77
CA ALA A 269 31.03 4.22 9.89
C ALA A 269 30.29 4.90 11.05
N TRP A 270 29.40 5.85 10.77
CA TRP A 270 28.53 6.48 11.76
C TRP A 270 27.64 5.44 12.47
N ALA A 271 26.97 4.57 11.72
CA ALA A 271 26.08 3.56 12.29
C ALA A 271 26.84 2.61 13.24
N ARG A 272 28.05 2.19 12.85
CA ARG A 272 28.92 1.36 13.70
C ARG A 272 29.34 2.08 14.97
N GLN A 273 29.79 3.35 14.86
CA GLN A 273 30.34 4.11 15.98
C GLN A 273 29.27 4.48 17.02
N ASN A 274 28.03 4.67 16.59
CA ASN A 274 26.93 5.11 17.45
C ASN A 274 25.97 3.98 17.85
N ASP A 275 26.29 2.73 17.55
CA ASP A 275 25.38 1.58 17.74
C ASP A 275 24.01 1.83 17.11
N ALA A 276 24.00 2.53 15.97
CA ALA A 276 22.81 2.91 15.23
C ALA A 276 22.53 1.94 14.08
N TRP A 277 21.32 2.03 13.54
CA TRP A 277 20.85 1.22 12.43
C TRP A 277 20.61 2.06 11.18
N ILE A 278 20.65 1.43 10.03
CA ILE A 278 20.30 2.03 8.75
C ILE A 278 19.19 1.18 8.12
N VAL A 279 18.11 1.83 7.70
CA VAL A 279 17.12 1.25 6.81
C VAL A 279 17.38 1.82 5.41
N GLU A 280 17.82 0.96 4.51
CA GLU A 280 17.95 1.23 3.09
C GLU A 280 16.61 0.97 2.41
N ASP A 281 15.91 2.01 1.94
CA ASP A 281 14.72 1.89 1.10
C ASP A 281 15.11 1.82 -0.37
N ASP A 282 15.16 0.62 -0.92
CA ASP A 282 15.49 0.35 -2.31
C ASP A 282 14.21 0.21 -3.17
N TYR A 283 13.49 1.31 -3.30
CA TYR A 283 12.16 1.32 -3.91
C TYR A 283 12.15 1.32 -5.44
N LEU A 284 13.28 1.63 -6.10
CA LEU A 284 13.30 1.95 -7.53
C LEU A 284 14.53 1.46 -8.30
N SER A 285 15.48 0.82 -7.69
CA SER A 285 16.75 0.45 -8.35
C SER A 285 16.56 -0.46 -9.56
N GLU A 286 15.54 -1.29 -9.56
CA GLU A 286 15.19 -2.12 -10.72
C GLU A 286 14.78 -1.30 -11.94
N LEU A 287 14.27 -0.10 -11.74
CA LEU A 287 13.74 0.79 -12.78
C LEU A 287 14.64 2.01 -13.00
N GLN A 288 15.91 1.96 -12.61
CA GLN A 288 16.86 3.02 -12.97
C GLN A 288 16.96 3.16 -14.48
N LEU A 289 16.59 4.35 -15.00
CA LEU A 289 16.44 4.59 -16.43
C LEU A 289 17.75 4.94 -17.14
N THR A 290 18.78 5.34 -16.40
CA THR A 290 20.12 5.67 -16.91
C THR A 290 21.19 4.88 -16.16
N GLY A 291 22.16 4.35 -16.90
CA GLY A 291 23.26 3.61 -16.30
C GLY A 291 22.86 2.28 -15.67
N ARG A 292 23.74 1.78 -14.81
CA ARG A 292 23.52 0.59 -13.98
C ARG A 292 23.22 1.01 -12.55
N ALA A 293 22.27 0.32 -11.90
CA ALA A 293 22.00 0.52 -10.50
C ALA A 293 23.27 0.30 -9.66
N ALA A 294 23.54 1.22 -8.75
CA ALA A 294 24.64 1.05 -7.79
C ALA A 294 24.36 -0.20 -6.92
N PRO A 295 25.36 -0.90 -6.41
CA PRO A 295 25.18 -1.96 -5.43
C PRO A 295 24.34 -1.47 -4.23
N ALA A 296 23.61 -2.36 -3.57
CA ALA A 296 22.90 -2.01 -2.35
C ALA A 296 23.87 -1.51 -1.27
N LEU A 297 23.44 -0.57 -0.43
CA LEU A 297 24.23 -0.13 0.72
C LEU A 297 24.51 -1.32 1.66
N ALA A 298 23.49 -2.16 1.87
CA ALA A 298 23.61 -3.40 2.64
C ALA A 298 24.70 -4.35 2.10
N SER A 299 25.04 -4.29 0.82
CA SER A 299 26.13 -5.11 0.25
C SER A 299 27.53 -4.66 0.65
N LEU A 300 27.68 -3.44 1.15
CA LEU A 300 28.94 -2.86 1.65
C LEU A 300 29.07 -2.98 3.17
N ASP A 301 27.98 -3.34 3.84
CA ASP A 301 27.91 -3.45 5.30
C ASP A 301 28.66 -4.68 5.79
N GLN A 302 29.67 -4.49 6.63
CA GLN A 302 30.46 -5.53 7.25
C GLN A 302 30.14 -5.72 8.74
N ASP A 303 29.41 -4.75 9.32
CA ASP A 303 29.13 -4.69 10.75
C ASP A 303 27.69 -5.14 11.09
N GLY A 304 26.89 -5.51 10.08
CA GLY A 304 25.50 -5.96 10.27
C GLY A 304 24.57 -4.87 10.79
N ARG A 305 24.68 -3.65 10.26
CA ARG A 305 23.92 -2.48 10.68
C ARG A 305 22.86 -2.02 9.68
N VAL A 306 22.81 -2.64 8.50
CA VAL A 306 21.89 -2.24 7.44
C VAL A 306 20.76 -3.25 7.27
N LEU A 307 19.52 -2.75 7.34
CA LEU A 307 18.33 -3.45 6.92
C LEU A 307 17.95 -2.98 5.51
N HIS A 308 17.74 -3.91 4.59
CA HIS A 308 17.41 -3.58 3.20
C HIS A 308 15.91 -3.84 2.92
N ILE A 309 15.19 -2.83 2.47
CA ILE A 309 13.78 -2.93 2.08
C ILE A 309 13.66 -2.89 0.56
N GLY A 310 12.93 -3.85 0.00
CA GLY A 310 12.50 -3.84 -1.39
C GLY A 310 10.98 -3.93 -1.54
N SER A 311 10.47 -3.48 -2.68
CA SER A 311 9.02 -3.40 -2.91
C SER A 311 8.64 -3.77 -4.33
N PHE A 312 7.56 -4.54 -4.49
CA PHE A 312 6.95 -4.84 -5.79
C PHE A 312 5.94 -3.77 -6.25
N SER A 313 5.70 -2.74 -5.42
CA SER A 313 4.69 -1.71 -5.70
C SER A 313 5.01 -0.87 -6.94
N LYS A 314 6.27 -0.58 -7.20
CA LYS A 314 6.72 0.23 -8.34
C LYS A 314 7.04 -0.59 -9.58
N THR A 315 7.31 -1.88 -9.39
CA THR A 315 7.69 -2.80 -10.46
C THR A 315 6.51 -3.60 -11.01
N LEU A 316 5.56 -3.99 -10.16
CA LEU A 316 4.37 -4.75 -10.55
C LEU A 316 3.09 -3.96 -10.29
N SER A 317 2.66 -3.85 -9.03
CA SER A 317 1.43 -3.12 -8.67
C SER A 317 1.41 -2.77 -7.19
N PRO A 318 1.04 -1.54 -6.81
CA PRO A 318 0.84 -1.17 -5.42
C PRO A 318 -0.33 -1.93 -4.77
N ALA A 319 -1.30 -2.41 -5.55
CA ALA A 319 -2.44 -3.20 -5.05
C ALA A 319 -2.05 -4.58 -4.53
N LEU A 320 -0.90 -5.11 -4.92
CA LEU A 320 -0.38 -6.38 -4.38
C LEU A 320 -0.01 -6.28 -2.90
N ARG A 321 0.28 -5.07 -2.42
CA ARG A 321 0.75 -4.85 -1.05
C ARG A 321 1.86 -5.82 -0.66
N LEU A 322 2.85 -6.01 -1.53
CA LEU A 322 3.93 -6.96 -1.35
C LEU A 322 5.28 -6.26 -1.44
N GLY A 323 6.11 -6.52 -0.45
CA GLY A 323 7.51 -6.11 -0.36
C GLY A 323 8.30 -7.11 0.47
N PHE A 324 9.52 -6.78 0.79
CA PHE A 324 10.37 -7.60 1.62
C PHE A 324 11.35 -6.76 2.43
N LEU A 325 11.80 -7.34 3.53
CA LEU A 325 12.85 -6.80 4.39
C LEU A 325 13.95 -7.86 4.49
N VAL A 326 15.19 -7.46 4.27
CA VAL A 326 16.38 -8.30 4.56
C VAL A 326 17.05 -7.74 5.80
N VAL A 327 17.29 -8.61 6.76
CA VAL A 327 17.91 -8.25 8.04
C VAL A 327 19.27 -8.93 8.21
N PRO A 328 20.20 -8.36 8.98
CA PRO A 328 21.41 -9.02 9.40
C PRO A 328 21.13 -10.37 10.07
N PRO A 329 22.03 -11.39 9.92
CA PRO A 329 21.79 -12.74 10.42
C PRO A 329 21.61 -12.78 11.94
N ASP A 330 22.34 -11.98 12.68
CA ASP A 330 22.36 -12.00 14.14
C ASP A 330 21.02 -11.59 14.78
N ILE A 331 20.26 -10.74 14.10
CA ILE A 331 18.94 -10.28 14.59
C ILE A 331 17.77 -11.01 13.92
N ALA A 332 18.01 -11.89 12.94
CA ALA A 332 16.95 -12.55 12.15
C ALA A 332 15.99 -13.35 13.04
N ARG A 333 16.46 -13.97 14.13
CA ARG A 333 15.60 -14.69 15.06
C ARG A 333 14.60 -13.75 15.73
N ARG A 334 15.07 -12.64 16.32
CA ARG A 334 14.20 -11.63 16.94
C ARG A 334 13.15 -11.09 15.98
N PHE A 335 13.54 -10.85 14.73
CA PHE A 335 12.60 -10.42 13.69
C PHE A 335 11.58 -11.51 13.36
N GLY A 336 11.94 -12.80 13.43
CA GLY A 336 11.02 -13.92 13.32
C GLY A 336 9.95 -13.90 14.40
N ASP A 337 10.32 -13.66 15.65
CA ASP A 337 9.40 -13.56 16.79
C ASP A 337 8.44 -12.35 16.61
N VAL A 338 8.96 -11.18 16.22
CA VAL A 338 8.13 -9.99 15.95
C VAL A 338 7.19 -10.23 14.76
N ALA A 339 7.68 -10.86 13.69
CA ALA A 339 6.83 -11.21 12.54
C ALA A 339 5.70 -12.15 12.95
N ALA A 340 5.99 -13.18 13.73
CA ALA A 340 4.97 -14.14 14.18
C ALA A 340 3.88 -13.49 15.04
N CYS A 341 4.25 -12.55 15.91
CA CYS A 341 3.34 -12.00 16.90
C CYS A 341 2.62 -10.72 16.45
N LEU A 342 3.29 -9.88 15.65
CA LEU A 342 2.82 -8.51 15.38
C LEU A 342 2.67 -8.18 13.89
N ALA A 343 3.45 -8.83 13.01
CA ALA A 343 3.51 -8.44 11.60
C ALA A 343 3.72 -9.66 10.67
N PRO A 344 2.81 -10.64 10.69
CA PRO A 344 2.95 -11.83 9.84
C PRO A 344 2.92 -11.45 8.35
N ALA A 345 3.57 -12.27 7.55
CA ALA A 345 3.59 -12.08 6.10
C ALA A 345 2.18 -12.04 5.49
N PRO A 346 1.98 -11.30 4.40
CA PRO A 346 0.71 -11.25 3.67
C PRO A 346 0.24 -12.62 3.18
N ALA A 347 -1.03 -12.68 2.74
CA ALA A 347 -1.65 -13.92 2.24
C ALA A 347 -0.81 -14.62 1.15
N ALA A 348 -0.75 -15.94 1.22
CA ALA A 348 0.12 -16.79 0.39
C ALA A 348 -0.16 -16.67 -1.12
N CYS A 349 -1.40 -16.42 -1.53
CA CYS A 349 -1.77 -16.35 -2.95
C CYS A 349 -0.94 -15.29 -3.73
N ALA A 350 -0.79 -14.09 -3.17
CA ALA A 350 0.01 -13.03 -3.80
C ALA A 350 1.50 -13.41 -3.85
N GLN A 351 2.01 -14.05 -2.80
CA GLN A 351 3.39 -14.51 -2.74
C GLN A 351 3.66 -15.58 -3.78
N HIS A 352 2.81 -16.59 -3.90
CA HIS A 352 2.92 -17.64 -4.93
C HIS A 352 2.88 -17.07 -6.35
N ALA A 353 2.01 -16.07 -6.60
CA ALA A 353 1.94 -15.42 -7.90
C ALA A 353 3.24 -14.70 -8.27
N VAL A 354 3.83 -13.96 -7.33
CA VAL A 354 5.11 -13.28 -7.56
C VAL A 354 6.26 -14.29 -7.71
N THR A 355 6.27 -15.35 -6.89
CA THR A 355 7.26 -16.45 -7.01
C THR A 355 7.27 -17.02 -8.43
N GLU A 356 6.10 -17.44 -8.92
CA GLU A 356 5.97 -18.02 -10.26
C GLU A 356 6.36 -17.01 -11.35
N PHE A 357 5.98 -15.74 -11.18
CA PHE A 357 6.32 -14.68 -12.13
C PHE A 357 7.82 -14.43 -12.22
N ILE A 358 8.57 -14.62 -11.12
CA ILE A 358 10.03 -14.54 -11.08
C ILE A 358 10.65 -15.80 -11.71
N GLN A 359 10.24 -16.99 -11.28
CA GLN A 359 10.78 -18.28 -11.71
C GLN A 359 10.64 -18.50 -13.22
N ASP A 360 9.50 -18.13 -13.78
CA ASP A 360 9.26 -18.21 -15.24
C ASP A 360 10.00 -17.11 -16.05
N GLY A 361 10.79 -16.26 -15.38
CA GLY A 361 11.54 -15.16 -15.98
C GLY A 361 10.66 -14.03 -16.50
N HIS A 362 9.37 -14.01 -16.13
CA HIS A 362 8.44 -12.96 -16.55
C HIS A 362 8.77 -11.61 -15.89
N TYR A 363 9.25 -11.62 -14.65
CA TYR A 363 9.61 -10.42 -13.92
C TYR A 363 10.72 -9.63 -14.61
N LEU A 364 11.84 -10.27 -14.96
CA LEU A 364 12.94 -9.60 -15.66
C LEU A 364 12.55 -9.08 -17.04
N ARG A 365 11.73 -9.84 -17.79
CA ARG A 365 11.20 -9.38 -19.08
C ARG A 365 10.32 -8.15 -18.92
N HIS A 366 9.48 -8.15 -17.89
CA HIS A 366 8.62 -7.02 -17.56
C HIS A 366 9.45 -5.78 -17.20
N LEU A 367 10.44 -5.89 -16.30
CA LEU A 367 11.33 -4.79 -15.93
C LEU A 367 12.05 -4.17 -17.13
N ARG A 368 12.59 -5.00 -18.04
CA ARG A 368 13.24 -4.50 -19.26
C ARG A 368 12.29 -3.73 -20.17
N ARG A 369 11.04 -4.19 -20.28
CA ARG A 369 9.99 -3.49 -21.03
C ARG A 369 9.65 -2.15 -20.39
N MET A 370 9.46 -2.12 -19.06
CA MET A 370 9.13 -0.90 -18.33
C MET A 370 10.26 0.13 -18.40
N LYS A 371 11.53 -0.28 -18.25
CA LYS A 371 12.66 0.63 -18.42
C LYS A 371 12.66 1.35 -19.76
N ARG A 372 12.45 0.60 -20.87
CA ARG A 372 12.39 1.20 -22.22
C ARG A 372 11.23 2.16 -22.36
N LEU A 373 10.05 1.77 -21.88
CA LEU A 373 8.86 2.62 -21.92
C LEU A 373 9.04 3.91 -21.15
N TYR A 374 9.51 3.82 -19.91
CA TYR A 374 9.66 5.00 -19.04
C TYR A 374 10.79 5.92 -19.51
N ALA A 375 11.87 5.38 -20.08
CA ALA A 375 12.90 6.19 -20.73
C ALA A 375 12.32 6.98 -21.91
N ALA A 376 11.54 6.36 -22.79
CA ALA A 376 10.89 7.04 -23.91
C ALA A 376 9.87 8.09 -23.42
N HIS A 377 9.08 7.80 -22.41
CA HIS A 377 8.15 8.76 -21.82
C HIS A 377 8.88 9.97 -21.21
N ARG A 378 9.98 9.74 -20.47
CA ARG A 378 10.80 10.81 -19.90
C ARG A 378 11.36 11.72 -20.97
N GLU A 379 11.94 11.16 -22.03
CA GLU A 379 12.48 11.93 -23.15
C GLU A 379 11.38 12.75 -23.85
N ALA A 380 10.19 12.15 -24.06
CA ALA A 380 9.06 12.85 -24.67
C ALA A 380 8.60 14.04 -23.78
N LEU A 381 8.51 13.83 -22.45
CA LEU A 381 8.15 14.88 -21.50
C LEU A 381 9.16 16.01 -21.51
N LEU A 382 10.47 15.69 -21.47
CA LEU A 382 11.53 16.69 -21.50
C LEU A 382 11.50 17.52 -22.80
N ARG A 383 11.32 16.87 -23.96
CA ARG A 383 11.15 17.61 -25.23
C ARG A 383 9.96 18.54 -25.18
N CYS A 384 8.81 18.04 -24.69
CA CYS A 384 7.59 18.84 -24.61
C CYS A 384 7.74 20.07 -23.70
N LEU A 385 8.37 19.92 -22.54
CA LEU A 385 8.65 21.06 -21.64
C LEU A 385 9.63 22.07 -22.25
N ASN A 386 10.66 21.60 -22.94
CA ASN A 386 11.64 22.45 -23.61
C ASN A 386 11.04 23.20 -24.79
N GLU A 387 10.18 22.60 -25.60
CA GLU A 387 9.50 23.25 -26.73
C GLU A 387 8.58 24.36 -26.29
N GLN A 388 7.96 24.27 -25.14
CA GLN A 388 7.06 25.29 -24.57
C GLN A 388 7.82 26.52 -24.06
N ARG A 389 9.15 26.48 -23.91
CA ARG A 389 10.06 27.56 -23.49
C ARG A 389 9.48 28.44 -22.37
N SER A 390 8.84 27.83 -21.39
CA SER A 390 8.22 28.58 -20.29
C SER A 390 9.25 28.93 -19.22
N PRO A 391 9.50 30.22 -18.94
CA PRO A 391 10.37 30.60 -17.82
C PRO A 391 9.74 30.31 -16.45
N ALA A 392 8.48 29.90 -16.43
CA ALA A 392 7.74 29.62 -15.21
C ALA A 392 8.03 28.24 -14.62
N ILE A 393 8.60 27.32 -15.42
CA ILE A 393 9.00 25.96 -14.96
C ILE A 393 10.40 25.68 -15.49
N ALA A 394 11.33 25.38 -14.60
CA ALA A 394 12.68 24.91 -14.94
C ALA A 394 12.82 23.42 -14.58
N VAL A 395 13.36 22.61 -15.49
CA VAL A 395 13.72 21.23 -15.17
C VAL A 395 14.96 21.26 -14.27
N GLN A 396 14.84 20.73 -13.05
CA GLN A 396 15.90 20.71 -12.05
C GLN A 396 16.64 19.37 -12.03
N ALA A 397 15.89 18.27 -12.10
CA ALA A 397 16.45 16.94 -12.08
C ALA A 397 15.54 15.94 -12.80
N THR A 398 16.12 14.79 -13.20
CA THR A 398 15.38 13.68 -13.77
C THR A 398 15.49 12.49 -12.81
N ALA A 399 14.58 12.43 -11.85
CA ALA A 399 14.57 11.46 -10.79
C ALA A 399 13.88 10.16 -11.22
N GLY A 400 14.62 9.22 -11.76
CA GLY A 400 14.10 7.90 -12.09
C GLY A 400 12.80 7.91 -12.88
N MET A 401 11.67 7.71 -12.20
CA MET A 401 10.33 7.72 -12.80
C MET A 401 9.61 9.07 -12.72
N ALA A 402 10.32 10.15 -12.43
CA ALA A 402 9.77 11.51 -12.44
C ALA A 402 10.76 12.51 -13.01
N VAL A 403 10.23 13.62 -13.50
CA VAL A 403 10.97 14.84 -13.78
C VAL A 403 10.69 15.83 -12.65
N VAL A 404 11.74 16.31 -11.99
CA VAL A 404 11.66 17.32 -10.94
C VAL A 404 11.76 18.70 -11.60
N THR A 405 10.79 19.56 -11.31
CA THR A 405 10.79 20.93 -11.81
C THR A 405 10.84 21.91 -10.65
N ALA A 406 11.48 23.05 -10.87
CA ALA A 406 11.47 24.18 -9.96
C ALA A 406 10.41 25.21 -10.41
N LEU A 407 9.74 25.80 -9.43
CA LEU A 407 8.85 26.94 -9.59
C LEU A 407 9.43 28.18 -8.90
N PRO A 408 9.03 29.40 -9.28
CA PRO A 408 9.37 30.61 -8.52
C PRO A 408 8.93 30.49 -7.06
N ALA A 409 9.66 31.12 -6.15
CA ALA A 409 9.44 30.98 -4.71
C ALA A 409 8.08 31.52 -4.23
N ASP A 410 7.52 32.46 -4.99
CA ASP A 410 6.20 33.08 -4.74
C ASP A 410 5.01 32.29 -5.29
N VAL A 411 5.28 31.15 -5.96
CA VAL A 411 4.25 30.30 -6.58
C VAL A 411 4.03 29.05 -5.73
N SER A 412 2.82 28.86 -5.21
CA SER A 412 2.45 27.68 -4.43
C SER A 412 2.34 26.44 -5.31
N ASP A 413 3.24 25.47 -5.15
CA ASP A 413 3.20 24.20 -5.86
C ASP A 413 2.04 23.32 -5.41
N VAL A 414 1.60 23.46 -4.15
CA VAL A 414 0.44 22.75 -3.60
C VAL A 414 -0.85 23.19 -4.29
N ASP A 415 -1.05 24.52 -4.44
CA ASP A 415 -2.26 25.03 -5.09
C ASP A 415 -2.30 24.67 -6.58
N ILE A 416 -1.14 24.71 -7.26
CA ILE A 416 -1.05 24.25 -8.66
C ILE A 416 -1.40 22.77 -8.76
N ALA A 417 -0.88 21.91 -7.87
CA ALA A 417 -1.16 20.49 -7.89
C ALA A 417 -2.65 20.18 -7.65
N MET A 418 -3.30 20.92 -6.73
CA MET A 418 -4.74 20.81 -6.49
C MET A 418 -5.57 21.22 -7.72
N ARG A 419 -5.26 22.37 -8.34
CA ARG A 419 -5.93 22.84 -9.55
C ARG A 419 -5.70 21.91 -10.75
N ALA A 420 -4.47 21.38 -10.89
CA ALA A 420 -4.14 20.41 -11.91
C ALA A 420 -4.99 19.14 -11.77
N ARG A 421 -5.24 18.69 -10.53
CA ARG A 421 -6.07 17.53 -10.27
C ARG A 421 -7.52 17.71 -10.71
N ALA A 422 -8.08 18.89 -10.50
CA ALA A 422 -9.41 19.26 -11.02
C ALA A 422 -9.47 19.24 -12.56
N CYS A 423 -8.34 19.45 -13.23
CA CYS A 423 -8.20 19.37 -14.68
C CYS A 423 -7.80 17.97 -15.20
N GLY A 424 -7.78 16.93 -14.36
CA GLY A 424 -7.43 15.57 -14.76
C GLY A 424 -5.91 15.33 -14.93
N LEU A 425 -5.06 16.13 -14.28
CA LEU A 425 -3.61 15.97 -14.21
C LEU A 425 -3.24 15.70 -12.73
N SER A 426 -2.15 14.97 -12.46
CA SER A 426 -1.76 14.66 -11.08
C SER A 426 -0.26 14.85 -10.83
N PRO A 427 0.30 16.05 -11.05
CA PRO A 427 1.64 16.37 -10.60
C PRO A 427 1.67 16.33 -9.06
N VAL A 428 2.81 15.97 -8.47
CA VAL A 428 2.99 15.97 -7.02
C VAL A 428 3.77 17.22 -6.62
N PRO A 429 3.29 18.02 -5.63
CA PRO A 429 4.03 19.18 -5.16
C PRO A 429 5.31 18.75 -4.45
N LEU A 430 6.40 19.51 -4.66
CA LEU A 430 7.72 19.25 -4.09
C LEU A 430 7.85 19.77 -2.65
N SER A 431 7.26 20.93 -2.36
CA SER A 431 7.46 21.59 -1.04
C SER A 431 7.08 20.75 0.17
N PRO A 432 6.06 19.82 0.13
CA PRO A 432 5.73 18.96 1.25
C PRO A 432 6.79 17.87 1.57
N TRP A 433 7.75 17.65 0.67
CA TRP A 433 8.84 16.70 0.89
C TRP A 433 9.91 17.25 1.83
N TYR A 434 9.97 18.59 1.98
CA TYR A 434 10.87 19.26 2.90
C TYR A 434 10.28 19.34 4.32
N MET A 435 11.13 19.13 5.31
CA MET A 435 10.83 19.41 6.72
C MET A 435 11.37 20.78 7.16
N GLY A 436 12.55 21.14 6.65
CA GLY A 436 13.24 22.38 7.00
C GLY A 436 12.55 23.64 6.47
N ALA A 437 13.08 24.81 6.89
CA ALA A 437 12.59 26.10 6.45
C ALA A 437 12.93 26.43 4.97
N ALA A 438 13.98 25.85 4.44
CA ALA A 438 14.44 26.06 3.06
C ALA A 438 13.65 25.21 2.04
N ARG A 439 12.32 25.36 2.05
CA ARG A 439 11.45 24.62 1.12
C ARG A 439 11.57 25.18 -0.29
N GLN A 440 11.81 24.30 -1.25
CA GLN A 440 11.75 24.67 -2.67
C GLN A 440 10.35 24.41 -3.22
N GLN A 441 9.85 25.36 -4.00
CA GLN A 441 8.61 25.20 -4.75
C GLN A 441 8.92 24.45 -6.06
N GLY A 442 8.11 23.47 -6.41
CA GLY A 442 8.33 22.66 -7.60
C GLY A 442 7.28 21.59 -7.80
N LEU A 443 7.32 20.92 -8.93
CA LEU A 443 6.43 19.82 -9.26
C LEU A 443 7.23 18.58 -9.64
N LEU A 444 6.80 17.45 -9.16
CA LEU A 444 7.28 16.14 -9.54
C LEU A 444 6.32 15.57 -10.59
N LEU A 445 6.82 15.40 -11.81
CA LEU A 445 6.04 14.94 -12.96
C LEU A 445 6.34 13.47 -13.24
N GLY A 446 5.45 12.57 -12.81
CA GLY A 446 5.59 11.13 -13.04
C GLY A 446 5.56 10.79 -14.54
N VAL A 447 6.45 9.86 -14.97
CA VAL A 447 6.56 9.47 -16.39
C VAL A 447 5.89 8.13 -16.70
N THR A 448 5.30 7.46 -15.72
CA THR A 448 4.83 6.07 -15.87
C THR A 448 3.54 5.93 -16.65
N ASN A 449 2.63 6.91 -16.54
CA ASN A 449 1.29 6.87 -17.13
C ASN A 449 1.06 8.04 -18.11
N LEU A 450 2.07 8.36 -18.91
CA LEU A 450 1.95 9.36 -19.97
C LEU A 450 1.35 8.75 -21.24
N ASN A 451 0.52 9.52 -21.91
CA ASN A 451 -0.02 9.16 -23.24
C ASN A 451 0.59 10.08 -24.29
N HIS A 452 1.32 9.53 -25.25
CA HIS A 452 1.98 10.28 -26.30
C HIS A 452 1.03 11.16 -27.12
N SER A 453 -0.23 10.72 -27.32
CA SER A 453 -1.20 11.50 -28.11
C SER A 453 -1.73 12.76 -27.38
N THR A 454 -1.73 12.78 -26.05
CA THR A 454 -2.25 13.90 -25.24
C THR A 454 -1.14 14.68 -24.54
N LEU A 455 0.09 14.19 -24.52
CA LEU A 455 1.19 14.73 -23.72
C LEU A 455 1.43 16.24 -23.97
N ALA A 456 1.40 16.68 -25.25
CA ALA A 456 1.60 18.09 -25.60
C ALA A 456 0.48 18.98 -25.03
N ASP A 457 -0.76 18.48 -25.02
CA ASP A 457 -1.90 19.17 -24.45
C ASP A 457 -1.84 19.19 -22.92
N ASP A 458 -1.49 18.05 -22.32
CA ASP A 458 -1.31 17.91 -20.88
C ASP A 458 -0.24 18.88 -20.35
N CYS A 459 0.89 19.01 -21.05
CA CYS A 459 1.93 19.99 -20.74
C CYS A 459 1.43 21.43 -20.89
N ARG A 460 0.70 21.76 -21.96
CA ARG A 460 0.14 23.13 -22.15
C ARG A 460 -0.81 23.49 -21.02
N ARG A 461 -1.71 22.60 -20.64
CA ARG A 461 -2.67 22.80 -19.54
C ARG A 461 -1.95 23.02 -18.22
N LEU A 462 -0.94 22.21 -17.90
CA LEU A 462 -0.13 22.37 -16.69
C LEU A 462 0.58 23.73 -16.66
N LEU A 463 1.22 24.12 -17.78
CA LEU A 463 1.93 25.40 -17.89
C LEU A 463 0.99 26.60 -17.83
N ALA A 464 -0.24 26.49 -18.32
CA ALA A 464 -1.26 27.54 -18.19
C ALA A 464 -1.58 27.80 -16.72
N LEU A 465 -1.82 26.72 -15.92
CA LEU A 465 -2.06 26.82 -14.48
C LEU A 465 -0.94 27.54 -13.73
N VAL A 466 0.33 27.25 -14.10
CA VAL A 466 1.48 27.91 -13.47
C VAL A 466 1.56 29.41 -13.85
N ARG A 467 1.23 29.76 -15.09
CA ARG A 467 1.23 31.18 -15.55
C ARG A 467 0.13 32.01 -14.91
N GLU A 468 -1.04 31.41 -14.70
CA GLU A 468 -2.19 32.08 -14.06
C GLU A 468 -1.98 32.33 -12.56
N HIS A 469 -1.00 31.69 -11.96
CA HIS A 469 -0.70 31.80 -10.52
C HIS A 469 0.37 32.85 -10.21
N ARG A 470 0.89 33.54 -11.26
CA ARG A 470 1.76 34.71 -11.19
C ARG A 470 0.91 35.98 -11.22
#